data_0b07d64306f005f6c7aacf583486f4c1
#
_entry.id   0b07d64306f005f6c7aacf583486f4c1
#
_cell.length_a   1.000
_cell.length_b   1.000
_cell.length_c   1.000
_cell.angle_alpha   90.00
_cell.angle_beta   90.00
_cell.angle_gamma   90.00
#
_symmetry.space_group_name_H-M   'P 1'
#
loop_
_entity.id
_entity.type
_entity.pdbx_description
1 polymer ?
#
loop_
_entity_poly.entity_id
_entity_poly.type
_entity_poly.pdbx_seq_one_letter_code
_entity_poly.pdbx_strand_id
1 'polypeptide(L)'
;MSPLDNIRIVLVNSIYGGNVGSACRAMMNMGLSQLVLVNPRPGMDMNDAAAMACHAGDILQNRKEFPTVAEAVADCGLVAGTSNRGGLYREHSKTPHEWAPRLLQAAQDTPVAILFGSEDNGLSLDDLALCTQFIRIPSSENYKSLNVAMSVMICAYELFVVSGTFEPPQECSLESSSAMRETMFAKWRQALLDIGFMTPDTADHMMLGIRRILSRGTLTEKDVQILLGMASQTQWAANQLPRKK
;
A
#
# COMPACT_ATOMS: atom_id res chain seq x y z
N MET A 1 22.24 1.16 -1.33
CA MET A 1 21.38 0.15 -1.97
C MET A 1 20.19 -0.08 -1.06
N SER A 2 18.98 -0.08 -1.61
CA SER A 2 17.80 -0.42 -0.83
C SER A 2 17.81 -1.93 -0.53
N PRO A 3 17.37 -2.39 0.65
CA PRO A 3 17.19 -3.83 0.89
C PRO A 3 16.28 -4.51 -0.15
N LEU A 4 15.36 -3.76 -0.77
CA LEU A 4 14.50 -4.24 -1.85
C LEU A 4 15.29 -4.64 -3.10
N ASP A 5 16.43 -3.99 -3.37
CA ASP A 5 17.31 -4.34 -4.50
C ASP A 5 17.93 -5.73 -4.37
N ASN A 6 17.95 -6.29 -3.16
CA ASN A 6 18.52 -7.61 -2.84
C ASN A 6 17.47 -8.71 -2.71
N ILE A 7 16.18 -8.39 -3.00
CA ILE A 7 15.08 -9.34 -2.98
C ILE A 7 14.78 -9.81 -4.39
N ARG A 8 14.81 -11.12 -4.57
CA ARG A 8 14.59 -11.82 -5.84
C ARG A 8 13.21 -12.47 -5.84
N ILE A 9 12.37 -12.13 -6.82
CA ILE A 9 11.11 -12.81 -7.08
C ILE A 9 11.37 -13.94 -8.07
N VAL A 10 11.12 -15.18 -7.63
CA VAL A 10 11.39 -16.40 -8.41
C VAL A 10 10.05 -17.04 -8.81
N LEU A 11 9.76 -17.05 -10.10
CA LEU A 11 8.59 -17.73 -10.66
C LEU A 11 9.01 -19.09 -11.19
N VAL A 12 8.47 -20.15 -10.58
CA VAL A 12 8.83 -21.53 -10.88
C VAL A 12 7.79 -22.19 -11.79
N ASN A 13 8.23 -22.77 -12.90
CA ASN A 13 7.38 -23.47 -13.86
C ASN A 13 6.21 -22.62 -14.39
N SER A 14 6.42 -21.32 -14.63
CA SER A 14 5.38 -20.41 -15.13
C SER A 14 4.82 -20.89 -16.45
N ILE A 15 3.48 -20.84 -16.58
CA ILE A 15 2.74 -21.34 -17.72
C ILE A 15 2.35 -20.20 -18.68
N TYR A 16 1.89 -19.08 -18.11
CA TYR A 16 1.28 -17.98 -18.86
C TYR A 16 2.17 -16.74 -18.83
N GLY A 17 2.56 -16.24 -20.01
CA GLY A 17 3.36 -15.03 -20.15
C GLY A 17 2.70 -13.80 -19.52
N GLY A 18 1.38 -13.67 -19.66
CA GLY A 18 0.63 -12.56 -19.06
C GLY A 18 0.75 -12.47 -17.53
N ASN A 19 0.89 -13.62 -16.86
CA ASN A 19 1.15 -13.63 -15.40
C ASN A 19 2.56 -13.14 -15.08
N VAL A 20 3.56 -13.53 -15.88
CA VAL A 20 4.94 -13.04 -15.74
C VAL A 20 5.00 -11.54 -15.93
N GLY A 21 4.37 -11.00 -16.99
CA GLY A 21 4.30 -9.56 -17.23
C GLY A 21 3.58 -8.81 -16.12
N SER A 22 2.46 -9.33 -15.64
CA SER A 22 1.72 -8.76 -14.51
C SER A 22 2.53 -8.79 -13.21
N ALA A 23 3.34 -9.82 -12.98
CA ALA A 23 4.27 -9.89 -11.84
C ALA A 23 5.37 -8.83 -11.97
N CYS A 24 5.95 -8.60 -13.14
CA CYS A 24 6.89 -7.49 -13.37
C CYS A 24 6.29 -6.14 -12.99
N ARG A 25 5.05 -5.90 -13.37
CA ARG A 25 4.32 -4.68 -13.05
C ARG A 25 4.09 -4.54 -11.55
N ALA A 26 3.72 -5.62 -10.85
CA ALA A 26 3.60 -5.65 -9.40
C ALA A 26 4.95 -5.33 -8.71
N MET A 27 6.03 -5.92 -9.20
CA MET A 27 7.39 -5.68 -8.71
C MET A 27 7.79 -4.22 -8.87
N MET A 28 7.61 -3.65 -10.06
CA MET A 28 7.95 -2.24 -10.33
C MET A 28 7.19 -1.28 -9.42
N ASN A 29 5.90 -1.49 -9.21
CA ASN A 29 5.08 -0.67 -8.33
C ASN A 29 5.61 -0.66 -6.88
N MET A 30 6.25 -1.74 -6.45
CA MET A 30 6.74 -1.95 -5.08
C MET A 30 8.27 -1.88 -4.98
N GLY A 31 8.96 -1.30 -5.98
CA GLY A 31 10.40 -1.05 -5.95
C GLY A 31 11.27 -2.30 -6.01
N LEU A 32 10.74 -3.43 -6.48
CA LEU A 32 11.49 -4.67 -6.72
C LEU A 32 11.92 -4.75 -8.18
N SER A 33 13.13 -5.24 -8.44
CA SER A 33 13.69 -5.29 -9.80
C SER A 33 14.25 -6.66 -10.20
N GLN A 34 14.52 -7.57 -9.26
CA GLN A 34 15.15 -8.84 -9.56
C GLN A 34 14.11 -9.93 -9.84
N LEU A 35 13.79 -10.14 -11.12
CA LEU A 35 12.97 -11.27 -11.59
C LEU A 35 13.82 -12.45 -11.98
N VAL A 36 13.43 -13.62 -11.54
CA VAL A 36 14.00 -14.90 -11.95
C VAL A 36 12.88 -15.83 -12.44
N LEU A 37 13.09 -16.46 -13.59
CA LEU A 37 12.25 -17.55 -14.07
C LEU A 37 13.02 -18.88 -13.91
N VAL A 38 12.37 -19.87 -13.34
CA VAL A 38 12.92 -21.22 -13.23
C VAL A 38 12.07 -22.14 -14.09
N ASN A 39 12.70 -22.79 -15.06
CA ASN A 39 12.10 -23.77 -15.96
C ASN A 39 10.71 -23.29 -16.50
N PRO A 40 10.62 -22.10 -17.11
CA PRO A 40 9.35 -21.64 -17.68
C PRO A 40 8.87 -22.61 -18.75
N ARG A 41 7.55 -22.76 -18.88
CA ARG A 41 6.94 -23.69 -19.83
C ARG A 41 7.44 -23.42 -21.25
N PRO A 42 7.92 -24.45 -21.96
CA PRO A 42 8.33 -24.30 -23.37
C PRO A 42 7.19 -23.70 -24.21
N GLY A 43 7.48 -22.65 -24.98
CA GLY A 43 6.48 -21.96 -25.79
C GLY A 43 5.58 -20.98 -25.03
N MET A 44 5.91 -20.62 -23.80
CA MET A 44 5.24 -19.53 -23.07
C MET A 44 5.29 -18.23 -23.92
N ASP A 45 4.15 -17.57 -24.09
CA ASP A 45 4.04 -16.38 -24.92
C ASP A 45 4.70 -15.16 -24.25
N MET A 46 5.89 -14.81 -24.72
CA MET A 46 6.65 -13.66 -24.24
C MET A 46 6.12 -12.33 -24.78
N ASN A 47 5.34 -12.33 -25.87
CA ASN A 47 4.68 -11.11 -26.34
C ASN A 47 3.53 -10.73 -25.40
N ASP A 48 2.79 -11.72 -24.91
CA ASP A 48 1.79 -11.52 -23.87
C ASP A 48 2.45 -11.00 -22.59
N ALA A 49 3.59 -11.57 -22.17
CA ALA A 49 4.36 -11.08 -21.05
C ALA A 49 4.77 -9.60 -21.22
N ALA A 50 5.26 -9.22 -22.38
CA ALA A 50 5.66 -7.85 -22.68
C ALA A 50 4.46 -6.88 -22.68
N ALA A 51 3.33 -7.30 -23.26
CA ALA A 51 2.10 -6.51 -23.27
C ALA A 51 1.59 -6.25 -21.84
N MET A 52 1.57 -7.27 -20.99
CA MET A 52 1.11 -7.15 -19.60
C MET A 52 2.09 -6.48 -18.65
N ALA A 53 3.38 -6.47 -18.96
CA ALA A 53 4.39 -5.74 -18.19
C ALA A 53 4.24 -4.22 -18.31
N CYS A 54 3.65 -3.71 -19.39
CA CYS A 54 3.49 -2.27 -19.63
C CYS A 54 4.83 -1.52 -19.48
N HIS A 55 4.93 -0.61 -18.50
CA HIS A 55 6.14 0.16 -18.21
C HIS A 55 7.23 -0.63 -17.47
N ALA A 56 6.93 -1.83 -16.99
CA ALA A 56 7.89 -2.71 -16.29
C ALA A 56 8.67 -3.64 -17.25
N GLY A 57 8.79 -3.25 -18.53
CA GLY A 57 9.50 -4.01 -19.56
C GLY A 57 10.97 -4.27 -19.20
N ASP A 58 11.64 -3.32 -18.54
CA ASP A 58 13.03 -3.47 -18.13
C ASP A 58 13.23 -4.62 -17.13
N ILE A 59 12.29 -4.86 -16.20
CA ILE A 59 12.34 -6.00 -15.29
C ILE A 59 12.23 -7.31 -16.08
N LEU A 60 11.32 -7.36 -17.05
CA LEU A 60 11.14 -8.52 -17.90
C LEU A 60 12.38 -8.79 -18.78
N GLN A 61 13.00 -7.76 -19.33
CA GLN A 61 14.19 -7.87 -20.19
C GLN A 61 15.43 -8.30 -19.41
N ASN A 62 15.61 -7.77 -18.20
CA ASN A 62 16.75 -8.06 -17.33
C ASN A 62 16.56 -9.31 -16.46
N ARG A 63 15.47 -10.06 -16.65
CA ARG A 63 15.22 -11.30 -15.92
C ARG A 63 16.35 -12.30 -16.10
N LYS A 64 16.59 -13.09 -15.08
CA LYS A 64 17.48 -14.25 -15.17
C LYS A 64 16.64 -15.51 -15.36
N GLU A 65 17.18 -16.50 -16.06
CA GLU A 65 16.54 -17.79 -16.25
C GLU A 65 17.48 -18.91 -15.77
N PHE A 66 16.92 -19.87 -15.04
CA PHE A 66 17.64 -21.02 -14.52
C PHE A 66 16.85 -22.29 -14.80
N PRO A 67 17.53 -23.43 -15.01
CA PRO A 67 16.86 -24.71 -15.20
C PRO A 67 16.27 -25.28 -13.89
N THR A 68 16.86 -24.94 -12.73
CA THR A 68 16.46 -25.47 -11.42
C THR A 68 16.36 -24.37 -10.35
N VAL A 69 15.51 -24.62 -9.34
CA VAL A 69 15.42 -23.72 -8.19
C VAL A 69 16.75 -23.70 -7.42
N ALA A 70 17.42 -24.84 -7.30
CA ALA A 70 18.70 -24.93 -6.60
C ALA A 70 19.75 -23.96 -7.16
N GLU A 71 19.86 -23.88 -8.48
CA GLU A 71 20.77 -22.92 -9.15
C GLU A 71 20.31 -21.48 -8.97
N ALA A 72 19.00 -21.22 -9.03
CA ALA A 72 18.42 -19.90 -8.92
C ALA A 72 18.59 -19.26 -7.54
N VAL A 73 18.76 -20.06 -6.50
CA VAL A 73 18.85 -19.59 -5.10
C VAL A 73 20.19 -19.94 -4.43
N ALA A 74 21.17 -20.44 -5.18
CA ALA A 74 22.43 -20.93 -4.63
C ALA A 74 23.22 -19.88 -3.82
N ASP A 75 23.08 -18.61 -4.14
CA ASP A 75 23.72 -17.47 -3.48
C ASP A 75 22.82 -16.79 -2.43
N CYS A 76 21.59 -17.28 -2.22
CA CYS A 76 20.64 -16.67 -1.30
C CYS A 76 20.86 -17.14 0.15
N GLY A 77 20.95 -16.18 1.08
CA GLY A 77 21.04 -16.49 2.52
C GLY A 77 19.68 -16.84 3.14
N LEU A 78 18.57 -16.45 2.48
CA LEU A 78 17.22 -16.79 2.91
C LEU A 78 16.34 -17.09 1.69
N VAL A 79 15.64 -18.22 1.73
CA VAL A 79 14.71 -18.64 0.68
C VAL A 79 13.34 -18.88 1.30
N ALA A 80 12.33 -18.13 0.85
CA ALA A 80 10.95 -18.23 1.32
C ALA A 80 10.05 -18.79 0.21
N GLY A 81 9.35 -19.89 0.46
CA GLY A 81 8.39 -20.47 -0.48
C GLY A 81 6.97 -20.08 -0.16
N THR A 82 6.18 -19.68 -1.19
CA THR A 82 4.76 -19.43 -1.01
C THR A 82 3.95 -20.71 -1.16
N SER A 83 3.04 -20.96 -0.23
CA SER A 83 2.16 -22.13 -0.30
C SER A 83 0.89 -21.93 0.50
N ASN A 84 -0.24 -22.39 -0.05
CA ASN A 84 -1.52 -22.42 0.64
C ASN A 84 -1.86 -23.84 1.18
N ARG A 85 -1.04 -24.85 0.86
CA ARG A 85 -1.25 -26.23 1.30
C ARG A 85 -0.72 -26.41 2.72
N GLY A 86 -1.50 -27.02 3.61
CA GLY A 86 -1.04 -27.49 4.92
C GLY A 86 -0.11 -28.69 4.78
N GLY A 87 0.64 -29.03 5.82
CA GLY A 87 1.50 -30.21 5.91
C GLY A 87 2.53 -30.08 7.02
N LEU A 88 3.09 -31.20 7.47
CA LEU A 88 4.04 -31.30 8.59
C LEU A 88 5.23 -30.33 8.49
N TYR A 89 5.71 -30.02 7.29
CA TYR A 89 6.84 -29.12 7.05
C TYR A 89 6.44 -27.64 7.02
N ARG A 90 5.15 -27.29 7.23
CA ARG A 90 4.59 -25.94 7.06
C ARG A 90 3.86 -25.43 8.29
N GLU A 91 4.00 -26.09 9.42
CA GLU A 91 3.39 -25.68 10.69
C GLU A 91 3.85 -24.29 11.16
N HIS A 92 5.00 -23.83 10.68
CA HIS A 92 5.60 -22.54 11.00
C HIS A 92 5.44 -21.50 9.87
N SER A 93 4.46 -21.69 8.97
CA SER A 93 4.17 -20.70 7.95
C SER A 93 3.64 -19.42 8.58
N LYS A 94 4.12 -18.27 8.11
CA LYS A 94 3.64 -16.95 8.52
C LYS A 94 3.09 -16.19 7.32
N THR A 95 2.32 -15.16 7.62
CA THR A 95 1.80 -14.25 6.59
C THR A 95 2.90 -13.41 5.95
N PRO A 96 2.68 -12.81 4.75
CA PRO A 96 3.62 -11.86 4.17
C PRO A 96 3.96 -10.71 5.12
N HIS A 97 2.97 -10.18 5.84
CA HIS A 97 3.14 -9.14 6.83
C HIS A 97 4.14 -9.52 7.94
N GLU A 98 3.98 -10.71 8.51
CA GLU A 98 4.85 -11.20 9.57
C GLU A 98 6.27 -11.51 9.10
N TRP A 99 6.43 -11.90 7.80
CA TRP A 99 7.74 -12.20 7.23
C TRP A 99 8.48 -10.97 6.69
N ALA A 100 7.78 -9.93 6.25
CA ALA A 100 8.40 -8.77 5.60
C ALA A 100 9.55 -8.15 6.40
N PRO A 101 9.46 -7.92 7.73
CA PRO A 101 10.59 -7.36 8.50
C PRO A 101 11.83 -8.24 8.47
N ARG A 102 11.66 -9.57 8.57
CA ARG A 102 12.78 -10.52 8.59
C ARG A 102 13.43 -10.68 7.21
N LEU A 103 12.61 -10.67 6.14
CA LEU A 103 13.10 -10.73 4.76
C LEU A 103 13.93 -9.48 4.43
N LEU A 104 13.44 -8.28 4.78
CA LEU A 104 14.18 -7.04 4.59
C LEU A 104 15.45 -6.97 5.41
N GLN A 105 15.43 -7.46 6.66
CA GLN A 105 16.63 -7.55 7.48
C GLN A 105 17.69 -8.45 6.84
N ALA A 106 17.31 -9.63 6.37
CA ALA A 106 18.23 -10.56 5.70
C ALA A 106 18.79 -9.96 4.39
N ALA A 107 17.94 -9.21 3.66
CA ALA A 107 18.31 -8.57 2.40
C ALA A 107 19.35 -7.44 2.56
N GLN A 108 19.62 -6.96 3.77
CA GLN A 108 20.73 -6.03 4.02
C GLN A 108 22.10 -6.68 3.79
N ASP A 109 22.22 -7.96 4.12
CA ASP A 109 23.51 -8.66 4.14
C ASP A 109 23.66 -9.67 2.99
N THR A 110 22.57 -10.33 2.58
CA THR A 110 22.60 -11.41 1.58
C THR A 110 21.41 -11.33 0.64
N PRO A 111 21.52 -11.87 -0.60
CA PRO A 111 20.34 -12.02 -1.45
C PRO A 111 19.27 -12.89 -0.78
N VAL A 112 18.02 -12.48 -0.97
CA VAL A 112 16.82 -13.16 -0.47
C VAL A 112 15.95 -13.56 -1.66
N ALA A 113 15.44 -14.79 -1.67
CA ALA A 113 14.54 -15.27 -2.69
C ALA A 113 13.14 -15.53 -2.13
N ILE A 114 12.10 -15.11 -2.87
CA ILE A 114 10.72 -15.49 -2.62
C ILE A 114 10.23 -16.29 -3.82
N LEU A 115 9.86 -17.55 -3.59
CA LEU A 115 9.46 -18.49 -4.62
C LEU A 115 7.94 -18.54 -4.75
N PHE A 116 7.49 -18.48 -5.98
CA PHE A 116 6.10 -18.64 -6.39
C PHE A 116 6.03 -19.80 -7.40
N GLY A 117 5.18 -20.77 -7.13
CA GLY A 117 5.02 -21.93 -7.99
C GLY A 117 4.12 -21.69 -9.19
N SER A 118 4.01 -22.72 -10.03
CA SER A 118 3.14 -22.72 -11.22
C SER A 118 1.67 -22.49 -10.88
N GLU A 119 0.94 -21.98 -11.85
CA GLU A 119 -0.48 -21.61 -11.70
C GLU A 119 -1.38 -22.83 -11.42
N ASP A 120 -1.01 -23.99 -11.90
CA ASP A 120 -1.78 -25.23 -11.77
C ASP A 120 -1.40 -26.07 -10.54
N ASN A 121 -0.11 -26.19 -10.22
CA ASN A 121 0.38 -27.12 -9.19
C ASN A 121 1.06 -26.45 -7.98
N GLY A 122 1.40 -25.15 -8.09
CA GLY A 122 2.21 -24.48 -7.08
C GLY A 122 3.66 -24.98 -7.06
N LEU A 123 4.36 -24.82 -5.95
CA LEU A 123 5.70 -25.35 -5.73
C LEU A 123 5.66 -26.86 -5.49
N SER A 124 6.62 -27.60 -6.08
CA SER A 124 6.81 -29.04 -5.82
C SER A 124 7.38 -29.28 -4.42
N LEU A 125 7.39 -30.53 -3.97
CA LEU A 125 8.00 -30.89 -2.69
C LEU A 125 9.53 -30.67 -2.71
N ASP A 126 10.17 -30.89 -3.85
CA ASP A 126 11.61 -30.69 -4.03
C ASP A 126 11.93 -29.17 -3.99
N ASP A 127 11.11 -28.32 -4.62
CA ASP A 127 11.27 -26.86 -4.52
C ASP A 127 11.09 -26.36 -3.09
N LEU A 128 10.09 -26.91 -2.37
CA LEU A 128 9.81 -26.56 -0.99
C LEU A 128 10.91 -27.05 -0.03
N ALA A 129 11.61 -28.12 -0.35
CA ALA A 129 12.73 -28.60 0.44
C ALA A 129 13.94 -27.64 0.43
N LEU A 130 14.04 -26.79 -0.58
CA LEU A 130 15.06 -25.74 -0.66
C LEU A 130 14.67 -24.46 0.10
N CYS A 131 13.41 -24.35 0.53
CA CYS A 131 12.92 -23.18 1.26
C CYS A 131 13.25 -23.32 2.76
N THR A 132 13.85 -22.28 3.33
CA THR A 132 14.10 -22.18 4.77
C THR A 132 12.89 -21.62 5.52
N GLN A 133 11.99 -20.92 4.81
CA GLN A 133 10.83 -20.26 5.36
C GLN A 133 9.61 -20.45 4.46
N PHE A 134 8.41 -20.37 5.05
CA PHE A 134 7.15 -20.54 4.32
C PHE A 134 6.23 -19.34 4.52
N ILE A 135 5.75 -18.80 3.40
CA ILE A 135 4.80 -17.69 3.37
C ILE A 135 3.43 -18.26 3.02
N ARG A 136 2.44 -17.97 3.85
CA ARG A 136 1.04 -18.27 3.57
C ARG A 136 0.25 -16.99 3.46
N ILE A 137 -0.29 -16.73 2.26
CA ILE A 137 -1.15 -15.60 2.02
C ILE A 137 -2.56 -15.97 2.53
N PRO A 138 -3.13 -15.22 3.49
CA PRO A 138 -4.49 -15.45 3.96
C PRO A 138 -5.48 -15.30 2.81
N SER A 139 -6.37 -16.26 2.66
CA SER A 139 -7.42 -16.26 1.64
C SER A 139 -8.69 -16.93 2.16
N SER A 140 -9.81 -16.72 1.48
CA SER A 140 -11.08 -17.36 1.85
C SER A 140 -10.95 -18.89 1.84
N GLU A 141 -11.60 -19.55 2.81
CA GLU A 141 -11.63 -21.02 2.87
C GLU A 141 -12.31 -21.64 1.63
N ASN A 142 -13.23 -20.91 1.02
CA ASN A 142 -13.95 -21.38 -0.16
C ASN A 142 -13.11 -21.34 -1.44
N TYR A 143 -12.11 -20.46 -1.51
CA TYR A 143 -11.23 -20.33 -2.69
C TYR A 143 -9.83 -19.86 -2.24
N LYS A 144 -8.95 -20.83 -2.09
CA LYS A 144 -7.61 -20.62 -1.53
C LYS A 144 -6.53 -20.31 -2.57
N SER A 145 -6.81 -20.59 -3.85
CA SER A 145 -5.85 -20.38 -4.92
C SER A 145 -5.88 -18.93 -5.37
N LEU A 146 -4.74 -18.27 -5.31
CA LEU A 146 -4.55 -16.92 -5.82
C LEU A 146 -3.79 -16.97 -7.15
N ASN A 147 -4.11 -16.06 -8.06
CA ASN A 147 -3.28 -15.84 -9.24
C ASN A 147 -1.85 -15.48 -8.81
N VAL A 148 -0.84 -15.99 -9.53
CA VAL A 148 0.57 -15.83 -9.15
C VAL A 148 0.99 -14.36 -9.11
N ALA A 149 0.59 -13.52 -10.06
CA ALA A 149 0.91 -12.09 -10.06
C ALA A 149 0.26 -11.35 -8.89
N MET A 150 -0.95 -11.76 -8.48
CA MET A 150 -1.61 -11.24 -7.27
C MET A 150 -0.86 -11.65 -6.01
N SER A 151 -0.37 -12.88 -5.96
CA SER A 151 0.46 -13.36 -4.85
C SER A 151 1.77 -12.58 -4.75
N VAL A 152 2.41 -12.29 -5.88
CA VAL A 152 3.60 -11.43 -5.97
C VAL A 152 3.27 -10.02 -5.44
N MET A 153 2.15 -9.43 -5.88
CA MET A 153 1.75 -8.09 -5.45
C MET A 153 1.57 -8.01 -3.93
N ILE A 154 0.89 -9.00 -3.32
CA ILE A 154 0.66 -9.01 -1.87
C ILE A 154 1.99 -9.08 -1.09
N CYS A 155 2.89 -9.98 -1.50
CA CYS A 155 4.20 -10.10 -0.85
C CYS A 155 5.05 -8.85 -1.07
N ALA A 156 5.07 -8.30 -2.28
CA ALA A 156 5.81 -7.10 -2.61
C ALA A 156 5.28 -5.87 -1.87
N TYR A 157 3.96 -5.74 -1.72
CA TYR A 157 3.33 -4.65 -0.98
C TYR A 157 3.74 -4.64 0.50
N GLU A 158 3.72 -5.79 1.16
CA GLU A 158 4.15 -5.88 2.56
C GLU A 158 5.63 -5.52 2.74
N LEU A 159 6.49 -5.97 1.83
CA LEU A 159 7.90 -5.56 1.81
C LEU A 159 8.06 -4.05 1.63
N PHE A 160 7.32 -3.46 0.69
CA PHE A 160 7.39 -2.04 0.39
C PHE A 160 6.93 -1.19 1.58
N VAL A 161 5.82 -1.55 2.22
CA VAL A 161 5.31 -0.86 3.41
C VAL A 161 6.33 -0.90 4.55
N VAL A 162 6.88 -2.09 4.85
CA VAL A 162 7.86 -2.25 5.93
C VAL A 162 9.20 -1.59 5.61
N SER A 163 9.56 -1.44 4.33
CA SER A 163 10.80 -0.75 3.93
C SER A 163 10.82 0.73 4.33
N GLY A 164 9.66 1.31 4.65
CA GLY A 164 9.54 2.73 5.00
C GLY A 164 9.82 3.70 3.85
N THR A 165 9.86 3.20 2.61
CA THR A 165 10.17 4.02 1.42
C THR A 165 9.02 4.96 1.07
N PHE A 166 7.79 4.62 1.46
CA PHE A 166 6.61 5.44 1.20
C PHE A 166 6.23 6.27 2.42
N GLU A 167 6.29 7.57 2.26
CA GLU A 167 5.71 8.52 3.20
C GLU A 167 4.47 9.15 2.56
N PRO A 168 3.29 9.02 3.18
CA PRO A 168 2.08 9.67 2.66
C PRO A 168 2.27 11.19 2.67
N PRO A 169 1.67 11.92 1.71
CA PRO A 169 1.68 13.37 1.72
C PRO A 169 1.13 13.89 3.05
N GLN A 170 1.91 14.69 3.74
CA GLN A 170 1.50 15.31 4.99
C GLN A 170 0.89 16.69 4.72
N GLU A 171 -0.11 17.07 5.53
CA GLU A 171 -0.63 18.44 5.52
C GLU A 171 0.49 19.40 5.94
N CYS A 172 0.82 20.35 5.03
CA CYS A 172 1.89 21.30 5.25
C CYS A 172 1.48 22.53 6.06
N SER A 173 0.19 22.70 6.35
CA SER A 173 -0.31 23.80 7.15
C SER A 173 -0.16 23.48 8.63
N LEU A 174 0.33 24.45 9.38
CA LEU A 174 0.43 24.34 10.84
C LEU A 174 -0.97 24.20 11.45
N GLU A 175 -1.06 23.48 12.57
CA GLU A 175 -2.27 23.45 13.36
C GLU A 175 -2.59 24.86 13.89
N SER A 176 -3.85 25.25 13.79
CA SER A 176 -4.29 26.56 14.25
C SER A 176 -4.16 26.69 15.77
N SER A 177 -3.69 27.83 16.25
CA SER A 177 -3.66 28.12 17.68
C SER A 177 -5.08 28.21 18.26
N SER A 178 -5.19 27.97 19.57
CA SER A 178 -6.47 28.12 20.27
C SER A 178 -7.01 29.56 20.13
N ALA A 179 -6.14 30.57 20.18
CA ALA A 179 -6.53 31.96 20.00
C ALA A 179 -7.12 32.24 18.60
N MET A 180 -6.55 31.67 17.54
CA MET A 180 -7.10 31.79 16.19
C MET A 180 -8.47 31.14 16.07
N ARG A 181 -8.65 29.94 16.62
CA ARG A 181 -9.95 29.25 16.62
C ARG A 181 -11.00 30.03 17.39
N GLU A 182 -10.65 30.59 18.55
CA GLU A 182 -11.59 31.43 19.32
C GLU A 182 -11.99 32.68 18.56
N THR A 183 -11.06 33.34 17.88
CA THR A 183 -11.35 34.48 17.02
C THR A 183 -12.32 34.09 15.89
N MET A 184 -12.10 32.95 15.27
CA MET A 184 -12.98 32.42 14.24
C MET A 184 -14.39 32.11 14.78
N PHE A 185 -14.50 31.45 15.94
CA PHE A 185 -15.79 31.15 16.54
C PHE A 185 -16.54 32.40 16.97
N ALA A 186 -15.86 33.41 17.51
CA ALA A 186 -16.47 34.69 17.82
C ALA A 186 -17.01 35.38 16.56
N LYS A 187 -16.26 35.35 15.46
CA LYS A 187 -16.67 35.89 14.17
C LYS A 187 -17.90 35.17 13.61
N TRP A 188 -17.90 33.87 13.65
CA TRP A 188 -19.05 33.05 13.22
C TRP A 188 -20.28 33.30 14.11
N ARG A 189 -20.11 33.40 15.42
CA ARG A 189 -21.20 33.71 16.34
C ARG A 189 -21.91 35.00 15.88
N GLN A 190 -21.16 36.06 15.62
CA GLN A 190 -21.71 37.31 15.19
C GLN A 190 -22.37 37.22 13.79
N ALA A 191 -21.72 36.58 12.84
CA ALA A 191 -22.25 36.40 11.49
C ALA A 191 -23.60 35.65 11.51
N LEU A 192 -23.73 34.64 12.31
CA LEU A 192 -24.95 33.82 12.41
C LEU A 192 -26.09 34.56 13.15
N LEU A 193 -25.78 35.44 14.09
CA LEU A 193 -26.73 36.34 14.68
C LEU A 193 -27.21 37.38 13.65
N ASP A 194 -26.29 37.95 12.88
CA ASP A 194 -26.59 39.01 11.91
C ASP A 194 -27.52 38.53 10.79
N ILE A 195 -27.39 37.25 10.36
CA ILE A 195 -28.31 36.65 9.37
C ILE A 195 -29.58 36.05 9.95
N GLY A 196 -29.75 36.08 11.29
CA GLY A 196 -30.92 35.54 11.98
C GLY A 196 -30.97 33.99 12.03
N PHE A 197 -29.85 33.32 11.84
CA PHE A 197 -29.77 31.86 11.97
C PHE A 197 -29.93 31.41 13.43
N MET A 198 -29.52 32.23 14.38
CA MET A 198 -29.71 32.04 15.80
C MET A 198 -30.08 33.35 16.48
N THR A 199 -30.71 33.24 17.64
CA THR A 199 -31.06 34.38 18.50
C THR A 199 -30.05 34.48 19.66
N PRO A 200 -29.97 35.65 20.35
CA PRO A 200 -29.11 35.78 21.54
C PRO A 200 -29.30 34.63 22.57
N ASP A 201 -30.56 34.22 22.78
CA ASP A 201 -30.90 33.19 23.78
C ASP A 201 -30.44 31.79 23.36
N THR A 202 -30.35 31.51 22.06
CA THR A 202 -29.94 30.19 21.53
C THR A 202 -28.47 30.11 21.11
N ALA A 203 -27.81 31.28 20.98
CA ALA A 203 -26.49 31.41 20.39
C ALA A 203 -25.43 30.52 21.08
N ASP A 204 -25.39 30.53 22.41
CA ASP A 204 -24.35 29.80 23.14
C ASP A 204 -24.49 28.29 22.98
N HIS A 205 -25.73 27.79 23.04
CA HIS A 205 -25.99 26.36 22.80
C HIS A 205 -25.65 25.94 21.36
N MET A 206 -26.05 26.72 20.37
CA MET A 206 -25.76 26.43 18.97
C MET A 206 -24.27 26.49 18.65
N MET A 207 -23.54 27.47 19.25
CA MET A 207 -22.10 27.57 19.09
C MET A 207 -21.35 26.37 19.69
N LEU A 208 -21.84 25.77 20.79
CA LEU A 208 -21.30 24.51 21.29
C LEU A 208 -21.43 23.39 20.26
N GLY A 209 -22.57 23.31 19.57
CA GLY A 209 -22.80 22.36 18.50
C GLY A 209 -21.82 22.56 17.34
N ILE A 210 -21.64 23.82 16.87
CA ILE A 210 -20.72 24.17 15.78
C ILE A 210 -19.28 23.85 16.18
N ARG A 211 -18.85 24.19 17.39
CA ARG A 211 -17.53 23.83 17.93
C ARG A 211 -17.31 22.33 17.86
N ARG A 212 -18.28 21.54 18.34
CA ARG A 212 -18.20 20.07 18.29
C ARG A 212 -18.08 19.54 16.86
N ILE A 213 -18.77 20.11 15.89
CA ILE A 213 -18.70 19.68 14.49
C ILE A 213 -17.33 19.96 13.93
N LEU A 214 -16.79 21.17 14.12
CA LEU A 214 -15.49 21.59 13.62
C LEU A 214 -14.30 20.98 14.38
N SER A 215 -14.52 20.43 15.58
CA SER A 215 -13.48 19.75 16.37
C SER A 215 -13.39 18.25 16.09
N ARG A 216 -14.10 17.70 15.08
CA ARG A 216 -13.97 16.30 14.68
C ARG A 216 -12.65 15.99 13.97
N GLY A 217 -11.99 17.01 13.48
CA GLY A 217 -10.64 16.97 12.91
C GLY A 217 -9.83 18.15 13.40
N THR A 218 -8.52 18.08 13.22
CA THR A 218 -7.62 19.18 13.53
C THR A 218 -7.77 20.29 12.49
N LEU A 219 -8.09 21.51 12.92
CA LEU A 219 -8.14 22.67 12.03
C LEU A 219 -6.74 23.26 11.86
N THR A 220 -6.32 23.40 10.62
CA THR A 220 -5.09 24.10 10.26
C THR A 220 -5.29 25.62 10.25
N GLU A 221 -4.20 26.39 10.20
CA GLU A 221 -4.27 27.84 10.07
C GLU A 221 -5.00 28.28 8.81
N LYS A 222 -4.78 27.53 7.70
CA LYS A 222 -5.49 27.78 6.42
C LYS A 222 -6.99 27.53 6.53
N ASP A 223 -7.40 26.47 7.22
CA ASP A 223 -8.82 26.18 7.45
C ASP A 223 -9.49 27.31 8.23
N VAL A 224 -8.84 27.77 9.29
CA VAL A 224 -9.34 28.88 10.10
C VAL A 224 -9.43 30.18 9.30
N GLN A 225 -8.45 30.46 8.42
CA GLN A 225 -8.50 31.64 7.54
C GLN A 225 -9.65 31.57 6.54
N ILE A 226 -9.89 30.41 5.93
CA ILE A 226 -11.04 30.18 5.04
C ILE A 226 -12.35 30.43 5.79
N LEU A 227 -12.50 29.82 6.97
CA LEU A 227 -13.69 29.98 7.81
C LEU A 227 -13.90 31.41 8.28
N LEU A 228 -12.84 32.14 8.60
CA LEU A 228 -12.91 33.60 8.89
C LEU A 228 -13.35 34.41 7.69
N GLY A 229 -12.86 34.08 6.49
CA GLY A 229 -13.27 34.71 5.24
C GLY A 229 -14.77 34.49 4.99
N MET A 230 -15.27 33.28 5.14
CA MET A 230 -16.69 32.95 5.00
C MET A 230 -17.54 33.71 6.01
N ALA A 231 -17.16 33.76 7.29
CA ALA A 231 -17.87 34.49 8.31
C ALA A 231 -17.92 36.00 7.99
N SER A 232 -16.82 36.56 7.54
CA SER A 232 -16.74 37.97 7.14
C SER A 232 -17.68 38.30 5.96
N GLN A 233 -17.70 37.43 4.95
CA GLN A 233 -18.57 37.59 3.80
C GLN A 233 -20.05 37.44 4.19
N THR A 234 -20.36 36.51 5.11
CA THR A 234 -21.70 36.32 5.66
C THR A 234 -22.18 37.61 6.37
N GLN A 235 -21.34 38.21 7.22
CA GLN A 235 -21.65 39.48 7.88
C GLN A 235 -21.86 40.64 6.88
N TRP A 236 -20.99 40.74 5.88
CA TRP A 236 -21.13 41.74 4.83
C TRP A 236 -22.48 41.60 4.11
N ALA A 237 -22.85 40.36 3.73
CA ALA A 237 -24.14 40.10 3.08
C ALA A 237 -25.33 40.44 3.97
N ALA A 238 -25.27 40.12 5.26
CA ALA A 238 -26.31 40.47 6.23
C ALA A 238 -26.53 41.98 6.32
N ASN A 239 -25.46 42.77 6.27
CA ASN A 239 -25.55 44.25 6.33
C ASN A 239 -26.09 44.88 5.06
N GLN A 240 -26.16 44.15 3.93
CA GLN A 240 -26.79 44.64 2.68
C GLN A 240 -28.32 44.39 2.66
N LEU A 241 -28.82 43.52 3.52
CA LEU A 241 -30.26 43.25 3.60
C LEU A 241 -30.99 44.37 4.35
N PRO A 242 -32.15 44.80 3.85
CA PRO A 242 -32.95 45.78 4.59
C PRO A 242 -33.39 45.18 5.92
N ARG A 243 -33.02 45.81 7.01
CA ARG A 243 -33.45 45.37 8.35
C ARG A 243 -34.98 45.36 8.39
N LYS A 244 -35.57 44.17 8.50
CA LYS A 244 -37.00 44.07 8.82
C LYS A 244 -37.22 44.75 10.16
N LYS A 245 -38.05 45.81 10.12
CA LYS A 245 -38.56 46.52 11.33
C LYS A 245 -39.45 45.58 12.13
#